data_77ab41188766ba0ff3e59e2dd833ed7b
#
_entry.id   77ab41188766ba0ff3e59e2dd833ed7b
#
_cell.length_a   1.000
_cell.length_b   1.000
_cell.length_c   1.000
_cell.angle_alpha   90.00
_cell.angle_beta   90.00
_cell.angle_gamma   90.00
#
_symmetry.space_group_name_H-M   'P 1'
#
loop_
_entity.id
_entity.type
_entity.pdbx_description
1 polymer ?
#
loop_
_entity_poly.entity_id
_entity_poly.type
_entity_poly.pdbx_seq_one_letter_code
_entity_poly.pdbx_strand_id
1 'polypeptide(L)'
;LLQATLRRLEGIDGATCAPPLVVCNDEYRFVVAEQLRLMGLQGRIVLEPVGRNTAPALTLAALAARAAGDDPVLLVMPADHVVSQVAAFQECVRHAARLAQNGAVVTFGITPDRPETGYGYIQAGAALDAGGACAIARFVEKPDRATAEGYLQQGNYSWNSGVFVLRA
;
A
#
# COMPACT_ATOMS: atom_id res chain seq x y z
N LEU A 1 3.63 -12.83 -8.76
CA LEU A 1 3.75 -11.69 -7.85
C LEU A 1 2.50 -11.54 -6.97
N LEU A 2 1.24 -11.54 -7.49
CA LEU A 2 0.01 -11.43 -6.70
C LEU A 2 -0.04 -12.41 -5.53
N GLN A 3 0.24 -13.70 -5.77
CA GLN A 3 0.27 -14.72 -4.72
C GLN A 3 1.29 -14.40 -3.63
N ALA A 4 2.50 -13.93 -3.99
CA ALA A 4 3.51 -13.52 -3.03
C ALA A 4 3.06 -12.30 -2.21
N THR A 5 2.33 -11.37 -2.82
CA THR A 5 1.74 -10.21 -2.13
C THR A 5 0.72 -10.64 -1.09
N LEU A 6 -0.15 -11.58 -1.41
CA LEU A 6 -1.15 -12.09 -0.46
C LEU A 6 -0.51 -12.89 0.68
N ARG A 7 0.50 -13.71 0.39
CA ARG A 7 1.22 -14.50 1.41
C ARG A 7 1.99 -13.68 2.43
N ARG A 8 2.31 -12.42 2.13
CA ARG A 8 3.00 -11.52 3.09
C ARG A 8 2.23 -11.30 4.38
N LEU A 9 0.93 -11.55 4.37
CA LEU A 9 0.07 -11.37 5.54
C LEU A 9 -0.24 -12.68 6.27
N GLU A 10 0.24 -13.82 5.75
CA GLU A 10 0.08 -15.11 6.42
C GLU A 10 0.80 -15.07 7.78
N GLY A 11 0.08 -15.46 8.83
CA GLY A 11 0.64 -15.48 10.18
C GLY A 11 0.90 -14.12 10.81
N ILE A 12 0.29 -13.04 10.31
CA ILE A 12 0.41 -11.73 10.95
C ILE A 12 -0.22 -11.76 12.34
N ASP A 13 0.57 -11.49 13.37
CA ASP A 13 0.11 -11.50 14.76
C ASP A 13 -0.80 -10.30 15.06
N GLY A 14 -1.83 -10.54 15.90
CA GLY A 14 -2.70 -9.48 16.43
C GLY A 14 -3.61 -8.81 15.38
N ALA A 15 -3.74 -9.40 14.19
CA ALA A 15 -4.67 -8.93 13.17
C ALA A 15 -5.34 -10.11 12.46
N THR A 16 -6.62 -9.97 12.14
CA THR A 16 -7.34 -10.92 11.29
C THR A 16 -7.56 -10.28 9.92
N CYS A 17 -7.02 -10.92 8.89
CA CYS A 17 -7.23 -10.48 7.52
C CYS A 17 -8.54 -11.05 6.98
N ALA A 18 -9.41 -10.19 6.47
CA ALA A 18 -10.57 -10.61 5.69
C ALA A 18 -10.13 -11.22 4.33
N PRO A 19 -11.00 -11.95 3.63
CA PRO A 19 -10.73 -12.40 2.28
C PRO A 19 -10.26 -11.24 1.40
N PRO A 20 -9.27 -11.44 0.51
CA PRO A 20 -8.68 -10.37 -0.26
C PRO A 20 -9.66 -9.77 -1.27
N LEU A 21 -9.57 -8.46 -1.46
CA LEU A 21 -10.23 -7.74 -2.55
C LEU A 21 -9.15 -7.34 -3.56
N VAL A 22 -9.29 -7.80 -4.79
CA VAL A 22 -8.34 -7.53 -5.87
C VAL A 22 -9.00 -6.60 -6.88
N VAL A 23 -8.43 -5.42 -7.06
CA VAL A 23 -8.83 -4.49 -8.13
C VAL A 23 -7.91 -4.70 -9.32
N CYS A 24 -8.46 -4.99 -10.48
CA CYS A 24 -7.69 -5.20 -11.70
C CYS A 24 -8.46 -4.79 -12.95
N ASN A 25 -7.75 -4.57 -14.04
CA ASN A 25 -8.39 -4.41 -15.34
C ASN A 25 -9.13 -5.69 -15.73
N ASP A 26 -10.24 -5.55 -16.46
CA ASP A 26 -11.08 -6.66 -16.90
C ASP A 26 -10.32 -7.75 -17.67
N GLU A 27 -9.28 -7.37 -18.42
CA GLU A 27 -8.41 -8.32 -19.15
C GLU A 27 -7.72 -9.34 -18.24
N TYR A 28 -7.45 -8.98 -16.98
CA TYR A 28 -6.73 -9.84 -16.03
C TYR A 28 -7.64 -10.68 -15.14
N ARG A 29 -8.97 -10.57 -15.27
CA ARG A 29 -9.94 -11.23 -14.37
C ARG A 29 -9.72 -12.72 -14.22
N PHE A 30 -9.46 -13.42 -15.32
CA PHE A 30 -9.28 -14.88 -15.30
C PHE A 30 -7.94 -15.29 -14.67
N VAL A 31 -6.88 -14.55 -14.95
CA VAL A 31 -5.56 -14.78 -14.33
C VAL A 31 -5.61 -14.55 -12.83
N VAL A 32 -6.28 -13.50 -12.39
CA VAL A 32 -6.48 -13.18 -10.96
C VAL A 32 -7.33 -14.26 -10.29
N ALA A 33 -8.45 -14.64 -10.89
CA ALA A 33 -9.33 -15.68 -10.36
C ALA A 33 -8.59 -17.02 -10.20
N GLU A 34 -7.80 -17.42 -11.19
CA GLU A 34 -7.03 -18.65 -11.13
C GLU A 34 -5.94 -18.60 -10.06
N GLN A 35 -5.26 -17.46 -9.88
CA GLN A 35 -4.27 -17.32 -8.81
C GLN A 35 -4.90 -17.41 -7.42
N LEU A 36 -6.09 -16.83 -7.20
CA LEU A 36 -6.82 -16.96 -5.94
C LEU A 36 -7.26 -18.41 -5.72
N ARG A 37 -7.79 -19.08 -6.75
CA ARG A 37 -8.20 -20.48 -6.70
C ARG A 37 -7.04 -21.41 -6.32
N LEU A 38 -5.86 -21.22 -6.92
CA LEU A 38 -4.66 -22.00 -6.63
C LEU A 38 -4.14 -21.81 -5.19
N MET A 39 -4.49 -20.69 -4.56
CA MET A 39 -4.20 -20.43 -3.14
C MET A 39 -5.30 -20.94 -2.19
N GLY A 40 -6.42 -21.43 -2.71
CA GLY A 40 -7.58 -21.78 -1.90
C GLY A 40 -8.27 -20.57 -1.26
N LEU A 41 -8.05 -19.38 -1.79
CA LEU A 41 -8.61 -18.14 -1.25
C LEU A 41 -9.93 -17.78 -1.94
N GLN A 42 -10.93 -17.46 -1.13
CA GLN A 42 -12.16 -16.85 -1.61
C GLN A 42 -12.02 -15.32 -1.55
N GLY A 43 -11.54 -14.73 -2.66
CA GLY A 43 -11.38 -13.28 -2.79
C GLY A 43 -12.48 -12.66 -3.65
N ARG A 44 -12.69 -11.34 -3.48
CA ARG A 44 -13.54 -10.54 -4.38
C ARG A 44 -12.66 -9.88 -5.43
N ILE A 45 -13.12 -9.91 -6.68
CA ILE A 45 -12.46 -9.24 -7.80
C ILE A 45 -13.32 -8.05 -8.21
N VAL A 46 -12.76 -6.86 -8.20
CA VAL A 46 -13.37 -5.63 -8.69
C VAL A 46 -12.70 -5.27 -10.01
N LEU A 47 -13.48 -5.16 -11.05
CA LEU A 47 -12.97 -4.93 -12.40
C LEU A 47 -13.02 -3.45 -12.76
N GLU A 48 -11.89 -2.93 -13.22
CA GLU A 48 -11.79 -1.61 -13.82
C GLU A 48 -11.88 -1.74 -15.34
N PRO A 49 -12.85 -1.12 -16.01
CA PRO A 49 -12.90 -1.13 -17.46
C PRO A 49 -11.72 -0.38 -18.09
N VAL A 50 -11.21 0.62 -17.40
CA VAL A 50 -10.01 1.39 -17.78
C VAL A 50 -9.25 1.75 -16.51
N GLY A 51 -7.96 1.44 -16.43
CA GLY A 51 -7.10 1.83 -15.31
C GLY A 51 -6.94 3.36 -15.23
N ARG A 52 -7.20 3.93 -14.06
CA ARG A 52 -7.17 5.39 -13.79
C ARG A 52 -6.22 5.75 -12.65
N ASN A 53 -5.11 5.05 -12.52
CA ASN A 53 -4.15 5.19 -11.41
C ASN A 53 -4.68 4.72 -10.06
N THR A 54 -3.94 4.99 -9.00
CA THR A 54 -4.14 4.43 -7.66
C THR A 54 -5.41 4.94 -6.98
N ALA A 55 -5.69 6.24 -6.98
CA ALA A 55 -6.77 6.81 -6.20
C ALA A 55 -8.18 6.28 -6.59
N PRO A 56 -8.55 6.21 -7.87
CA PRO A 56 -9.82 5.58 -8.26
C PRO A 56 -9.90 4.10 -7.87
N ALA A 57 -8.81 3.33 -8.00
CA ALA A 57 -8.78 1.92 -7.60
C ALA A 57 -9.00 1.77 -6.08
N LEU A 58 -8.36 2.62 -5.26
CA LEU A 58 -8.60 2.67 -3.82
C LEU A 58 -10.05 3.02 -3.48
N THR A 59 -10.63 3.97 -4.19
CA THR A 59 -12.04 4.35 -4.00
C THR A 59 -12.97 3.19 -4.28
N LEU A 60 -12.75 2.45 -5.38
CA LEU A 60 -13.53 1.25 -5.70
C LEU A 60 -13.38 0.17 -4.62
N ALA A 61 -12.15 -0.04 -4.14
CA ALA A 61 -11.88 -0.98 -3.06
C ALA A 61 -12.61 -0.59 -1.76
N ALA A 62 -12.56 0.69 -1.38
CA ALA A 62 -13.23 1.21 -0.19
C ALA A 62 -14.76 1.05 -0.30
N LEU A 63 -15.36 1.45 -1.41
CA LEU A 63 -16.80 1.27 -1.65
C LEU A 63 -17.21 -0.20 -1.61
N ALA A 64 -16.42 -1.08 -2.23
CA ALA A 64 -16.67 -2.51 -2.21
C ALA A 64 -16.54 -3.09 -0.79
N ALA A 65 -15.57 -2.66 0.00
CA ALA A 65 -15.38 -3.10 1.37
C ALA A 65 -16.53 -2.65 2.28
N ARG A 66 -17.04 -1.43 2.07
CA ARG A 66 -18.17 -0.86 2.83
C ARG A 66 -19.55 -1.37 2.42
N ALA A 67 -19.66 -2.07 1.32
CA ALA A 67 -20.97 -2.53 0.82
C ALA A 67 -21.75 -3.42 1.81
N ALA A 68 -21.08 -4.03 2.79
CA ALA A 68 -21.69 -4.81 3.85
C ALA A 68 -22.10 -3.96 5.09
N GLY A 69 -21.87 -2.64 5.07
CA GLY A 69 -22.18 -1.73 6.19
C GLY A 69 -21.03 -1.54 7.18
N ASP A 70 -19.91 -2.25 7.02
CA ASP A 70 -18.72 -2.11 7.85
C ASP A 70 -17.86 -0.92 7.40
N ASP A 71 -16.94 -0.51 8.27
CA ASP A 71 -15.90 0.50 7.97
C ASP A 71 -14.52 -0.07 8.32
N PRO A 72 -14.05 -1.06 7.54
CA PRO A 72 -12.81 -1.76 7.84
C PRO A 72 -11.59 -0.90 7.54
N VAL A 73 -10.47 -1.25 8.20
CA VAL A 73 -9.15 -0.78 7.77
C VAL A 73 -8.73 -1.55 6.52
N LEU A 74 -8.36 -0.82 5.49
CA LEU A 74 -7.83 -1.34 4.25
C LEU A 74 -6.30 -1.29 4.27
N LEU A 75 -5.66 -2.41 3.97
CA LEU A 75 -4.26 -2.45 3.56
C LEU A 75 -4.23 -2.62 2.05
N VAL A 76 -3.81 -1.60 1.36
CA VAL A 76 -3.70 -1.56 -0.11
C VAL A 76 -2.25 -1.81 -0.51
N MET A 77 -2.03 -2.84 -1.30
CA MET A 77 -0.70 -3.25 -1.75
C MET A 77 -0.65 -3.37 -3.28
N PRO A 78 0.33 -2.76 -3.96
CA PRO A 78 0.64 -3.11 -5.34
C PRO A 78 1.02 -4.59 -5.44
N ALA A 79 0.56 -5.27 -6.50
CA ALA A 79 0.78 -6.71 -6.66
C ALA A 79 2.16 -7.07 -7.22
N ASP A 80 2.96 -6.10 -7.61
CA ASP A 80 4.23 -6.25 -8.33
C ASP A 80 5.49 -5.98 -7.47
N HIS A 81 5.32 -5.66 -6.19
CA HIS A 81 6.44 -5.42 -5.29
C HIS A 81 7.04 -6.74 -4.75
N VAL A 82 8.35 -6.71 -4.53
CA VAL A 82 9.08 -7.74 -3.79
C VAL A 82 9.42 -7.20 -2.41
N VAL A 83 9.03 -7.92 -1.36
CA VAL A 83 9.37 -7.59 0.03
C VAL A 83 10.20 -8.74 0.59
N SER A 84 11.46 -8.46 0.88
CA SER A 84 12.40 -9.47 1.40
C SER A 84 12.29 -9.68 2.91
N GLN A 85 11.92 -8.63 3.66
CA GLN A 85 11.80 -8.65 5.12
C GLN A 85 10.34 -8.67 5.54
N VAL A 86 9.67 -9.82 5.39
CA VAL A 86 8.23 -9.96 5.61
C VAL A 86 7.85 -9.63 7.07
N ALA A 87 8.63 -10.09 8.06
CA ALA A 87 8.33 -9.82 9.47
C ALA A 87 8.36 -8.31 9.79
N ALA A 88 9.37 -7.58 9.31
CA ALA A 88 9.45 -6.14 9.48
C ALA A 88 8.30 -5.42 8.78
N PHE A 89 7.92 -5.87 7.59
CA PHE A 89 6.75 -5.35 6.88
C PHE A 89 5.46 -5.56 7.67
N GLN A 90 5.24 -6.76 8.22
CA GLN A 90 4.06 -7.05 9.04
C GLN A 90 4.00 -6.17 10.30
N GLU A 91 5.14 -5.88 10.94
CA GLU A 91 5.19 -4.96 12.07
C GLU A 91 4.78 -3.54 11.67
N CYS A 92 5.32 -3.03 10.55
CA CYS A 92 4.89 -1.74 10.00
C CYS A 92 3.39 -1.72 9.67
N VAL A 93 2.84 -2.81 9.11
CA VAL A 93 1.41 -2.93 8.82
C VAL A 93 0.56 -2.85 10.09
N ARG A 94 0.95 -3.57 11.16
CA ARG A 94 0.24 -3.51 12.45
C ARG A 94 0.25 -2.10 13.04
N HIS A 95 1.40 -1.42 12.96
CA HIS A 95 1.51 -0.05 13.43
C HIS A 95 0.63 0.89 12.60
N ALA A 96 0.72 0.83 11.28
CA ALA A 96 -0.09 1.62 10.36
C ALA A 96 -1.60 1.38 10.55
N ALA A 97 -2.02 0.13 10.81
CA ALA A 97 -3.42 -0.19 11.05
C ALA A 97 -3.98 0.52 12.31
N ARG A 98 -3.19 0.60 13.40
CA ARG A 98 -3.59 1.37 14.59
C ARG A 98 -3.78 2.86 14.30
N LEU A 99 -2.87 3.45 13.51
CA LEU A 99 -3.00 4.86 13.11
C LEU A 99 -4.22 5.07 12.21
N ALA A 100 -4.45 4.16 11.27
CA ALA A 100 -5.60 4.22 10.37
C ALA A 100 -6.94 4.07 11.10
N GLN A 101 -7.02 3.22 12.14
CA GLN A 101 -8.21 3.13 13.01
C GLN A 101 -8.58 4.48 13.62
N ASN A 102 -7.59 5.34 13.88
CA ASN A 102 -7.78 6.70 14.39
C ASN A 102 -7.96 7.75 13.26
N GLY A 103 -8.20 7.33 12.04
CA GLY A 103 -8.52 8.20 10.89
C GLY A 103 -7.32 8.68 10.08
N ALA A 104 -6.10 8.19 10.36
CA ALA A 104 -4.95 8.52 9.54
C ALA A 104 -4.98 7.79 8.19
N VAL A 105 -4.48 8.45 7.14
CA VAL A 105 -4.05 7.80 5.89
C VAL A 105 -2.54 7.61 5.97
N VAL A 106 -2.12 6.36 6.00
CA VAL A 106 -0.71 5.98 6.18
C VAL A 106 -0.14 5.43 4.88
N THR A 107 1.08 5.80 4.56
CA THR A 107 1.89 5.14 3.51
C THR A 107 3.28 4.82 4.04
N PHE A 108 4.00 3.91 3.38
CA PHE A 108 5.34 3.50 3.79
C PHE A 108 6.40 4.20 2.93
N GLY A 109 7.38 4.79 3.60
CA GLY A 109 8.56 5.34 2.97
C GLY A 109 9.64 4.27 2.80
N ILE A 110 10.26 4.23 1.63
CA ILE A 110 11.44 3.40 1.34
C ILE A 110 12.66 4.30 1.30
N THR A 111 13.71 3.93 2.01
CA THR A 111 14.97 4.68 1.98
C THR A 111 15.53 4.71 0.56
N PRO A 112 15.72 5.88 -0.04
CA PRO A 112 16.22 5.98 -1.39
C PRO A 112 17.74 5.71 -1.43
N ASP A 113 18.18 4.92 -2.40
CA ASP A 113 19.58 4.62 -2.66
C ASP A 113 20.12 5.29 -3.93
N ARG A 114 19.25 5.92 -4.71
CA ARG A 114 19.57 6.61 -5.97
C ARG A 114 18.53 7.67 -6.29
N PRO A 115 18.83 8.63 -7.20
CA PRO A 115 17.88 9.66 -7.62
C PRO A 115 16.90 9.11 -8.67
N GLU A 116 15.93 8.30 -8.24
CA GLU A 116 14.92 7.70 -9.11
C GLU A 116 13.87 8.74 -9.49
N THR A 117 13.64 8.94 -10.80
CA THR A 117 12.68 9.92 -11.32
C THR A 117 11.30 9.33 -11.62
N GLY A 118 11.18 8.00 -11.57
CA GLY A 118 9.92 7.28 -11.80
C GLY A 118 9.04 7.13 -10.55
N TYR A 119 9.53 7.55 -9.36
CA TYR A 119 8.83 7.35 -8.09
C TYR A 119 8.35 8.66 -7.48
N GLY A 120 7.31 8.56 -6.63
CA GLY A 120 6.94 9.62 -5.71
C GLY A 120 7.90 9.72 -4.54
N TYR A 121 8.16 10.92 -4.06
CA TYR A 121 8.98 11.21 -2.89
C TYR A 121 8.14 11.79 -1.76
N ILE A 122 8.42 11.35 -0.55
CA ILE A 122 7.75 11.77 0.68
C ILE A 122 8.79 12.44 1.58
N GLN A 123 8.55 13.69 1.95
CA GLN A 123 9.35 14.38 2.97
C GLN A 123 8.75 14.10 4.34
N ALA A 124 9.56 13.56 5.25
CA ALA A 124 9.18 13.38 6.64
C ALA A 124 9.05 14.73 7.34
N GLY A 125 7.95 14.88 8.07
CA GLY A 125 7.67 16.02 8.93
C GLY A 125 7.84 15.69 10.41
N ALA A 126 6.99 16.25 11.26
CA ALA A 126 7.03 16.00 12.69
C ALA A 126 6.81 14.53 13.04
N ALA A 127 7.57 14.00 13.99
CA ALA A 127 7.34 12.68 14.54
C ALA A 127 5.97 12.64 15.24
N LEU A 128 5.23 11.58 15.02
CA LEU A 128 3.90 11.37 15.61
C LEU A 128 3.96 10.45 16.83
N ASP A 129 4.90 9.51 16.84
CA ASP A 129 5.08 8.55 17.93
C ASP A 129 6.51 8.01 18.00
N ALA A 130 6.77 7.18 19.02
CA ALA A 130 8.05 6.51 19.21
C ALA A 130 8.25 5.29 18.27
N GLY A 131 7.22 4.88 17.53
CA GLY A 131 7.26 3.76 16.58
C GLY A 131 7.77 4.16 15.18
N GLY A 132 8.19 5.42 15.01
CA GLY A 132 8.77 5.92 13.77
C GLY A 132 7.77 6.51 12.79
N ALA A 133 6.49 6.66 13.18
CA ALA A 133 5.53 7.36 12.35
C ALA A 133 5.80 8.88 12.35
N CYS A 134 5.75 9.48 11.16
CA CYS A 134 5.92 10.92 10.96
C CYS A 134 4.78 11.48 10.14
N ALA A 135 4.43 12.74 10.37
CA ALA A 135 3.57 13.47 9.44
C ALA A 135 4.26 13.61 8.08
N ILE A 136 3.48 13.60 7.01
CA ILE A 136 4.00 13.91 5.69
C ILE A 136 4.05 15.43 5.53
N ALA A 137 5.24 16.00 5.48
CA ALA A 137 5.41 17.43 5.24
C ALA A 137 5.19 17.80 3.77
N ARG A 138 5.59 16.91 2.86
CA ARG A 138 5.47 17.12 1.42
C ARG A 138 5.43 15.80 0.66
N PHE A 139 4.64 15.76 -0.41
CA PHE A 139 4.62 14.69 -1.39
C PHE A 139 4.95 15.27 -2.77
N VAL A 140 5.88 14.65 -3.48
CA VAL A 140 6.28 15.07 -4.83
C VAL A 140 6.30 13.88 -5.76
N GLU A 141 5.46 13.91 -6.77
CA GLU A 141 5.36 12.82 -7.75
C GLU A 141 6.38 13.03 -8.88
N LYS A 142 7.20 12.04 -9.12
CA LYS A 142 8.13 11.94 -10.27
C LYS A 142 8.92 13.22 -10.52
N PRO A 143 9.79 13.64 -9.58
CA PRO A 143 10.61 14.84 -9.76
C PRO A 143 11.61 14.66 -10.90
N ASP A 144 12.15 15.76 -11.41
CA ASP A 144 13.30 15.70 -12.30
C ASP A 144 14.55 15.20 -11.56
N ARG A 145 15.59 14.86 -12.32
CA ARG A 145 16.82 14.26 -11.77
C ARG A 145 17.54 15.18 -10.79
N ALA A 146 17.64 16.46 -11.08
CA ALA A 146 18.33 17.41 -10.21
C ALA A 146 17.61 17.57 -8.87
N THR A 147 16.29 17.62 -8.91
CA THR A 147 15.43 17.64 -7.71
C THR A 147 15.58 16.36 -6.89
N ALA A 148 15.57 15.19 -7.55
CA ALA A 148 15.74 13.89 -6.89
C ALA A 148 17.12 13.76 -6.22
N GLU A 149 18.20 14.23 -6.87
CA GLU A 149 19.56 14.30 -6.29
C GLU A 149 19.59 15.20 -5.05
N GLY A 150 18.89 16.34 -5.08
CA GLY A 150 18.75 17.23 -3.94
C GLY A 150 18.01 16.57 -2.75
N TYR A 151 17.02 15.74 -3.01
CA TYR A 151 16.30 15.01 -1.96
C TYR A 151 17.17 13.95 -1.26
N LEU A 152 18.02 13.25 -2.02
CA LEU A 152 18.97 12.32 -1.43
C LEU A 152 19.96 13.04 -0.50
N GLN A 153 20.46 14.20 -0.91
CA GLN A 153 21.39 14.99 -0.09
C GLN A 153 20.77 15.51 1.19
N GLN A 154 19.47 15.85 1.20
CA GLN A 154 18.76 16.30 2.38
C GLN A 154 18.54 15.20 3.41
N GLY A 155 18.47 13.93 3.00
CA GLY A 155 18.39 12.77 3.87
C GLY A 155 17.06 12.57 4.63
N ASN A 156 16.06 13.44 4.42
CA ASN A 156 14.74 13.37 5.05
C ASN A 156 13.61 13.03 4.06
N TYR A 157 13.97 12.56 2.88
CA TYR A 157 13.03 12.06 1.88
C TYR A 157 13.08 10.54 1.77
N SER A 158 11.94 9.96 1.54
CA SER A 158 11.76 8.53 1.20
C SER A 158 11.03 8.39 -0.12
N TRP A 159 11.21 7.28 -0.83
CA TRP A 159 10.30 6.95 -1.92
C TRP A 159 8.95 6.51 -1.38
N ASN A 160 7.87 6.92 -2.03
CA ASN A 160 6.55 6.37 -1.77
C ASN A 160 6.49 4.92 -2.26
N SER A 161 6.21 3.98 -1.35
CA SER A 161 6.08 2.56 -1.71
C SER A 161 4.82 2.24 -2.51
N GLY A 162 3.83 3.14 -2.56
CA GLY A 162 2.51 2.81 -3.10
C GLY A 162 1.66 1.88 -2.22
N VAL A 163 2.15 1.49 -1.06
CA VAL A 163 1.37 0.77 -0.04
C VAL A 163 0.64 1.79 0.82
N PHE A 164 -0.67 1.62 1.01
CA PHE A 164 -1.48 2.51 1.84
C PHE A 164 -2.27 1.73 2.89
N VAL A 165 -2.45 2.36 4.06
CA VAL A 165 -3.32 1.85 5.12
C VAL A 165 -4.27 2.97 5.53
N LEU A 166 -5.56 2.73 5.45
CA LEU A 166 -6.61 3.74 5.70
C LEU A 166 -7.93 3.07 6.07
N ARG A 167 -8.87 3.83 6.63
CA ARG A 167 -10.26 3.37 6.75
C ARG A 167 -10.97 3.46 5.40
N ALA A 168 -11.92 2.59 5.18
CA ALA A 168 -12.68 2.50 3.93
C ALA A 168 -13.63 3.70 3.70
#